data_e262cd79f3099638af7883ad5edd240a
#
_entry.id   e262cd79f3099638af7883ad5edd240a
#
_cell.length_a   1.000
_cell.length_b   1.000
_cell.length_c   1.000
_cell.angle_alpha   90.00
_cell.angle_beta   90.00
_cell.angle_gamma   90.00
#
_symmetry.space_group_name_H-M   'P 1'
#
loop_
_entity.id
_entity.type
_entity.pdbx_description
1 polymer ?
#
loop_
_entity_poly.entity_id
_entity_poly.type
_entity_poly.pdbx_seq_one_letter_code
_entity_poly.pdbx_strand_id
1 'polypeptide(L)'
;MRLWRKSRALAVFLVLAVHAAAAAPKTKLVVAIIVDQFRYDYMTRFDADYHEGLRKLRDSGAFFTDGHEAHFPTVTAVGHAAFMTGSIPAIDGIVANEWYDRDTGKPVTSVSDDTTKLVGGDGGAGSSPRRLIASTLGDEIKATGPADTTVIGISLKDRAAILPSGHAADAAYWFDHESGQFVTSDYYRKDLPAWVQAFNRGDAARRYASAKWMPVDAGAAAQPFRMLPAVLGKAYYEAMIATPFGNEMLEAFAEQALKEEHLGRHSGTDVLTVSFSSNDLLGHQVGPDAPEVRDMCIQTDRVLGQLLRAVEAEAGSGNYVVVFSSDHGVAPKPEEMTKRGIPAGRFARADISQAIEAALTEKYGPGKWVVGSAELALYLDHELLRAKHASLSDADEIAAEALRKLPYIFRVYTGAQLEHENLANDPIGTLLERGYYRGRSADLFIVQKPYWLASKDGTSHGTPFSYDTHVPVIFLGRGIRAGRYDENVRTADIAPTLAALLGVNTPSGSVGRVLPVIEK
;
A
#
# COMPACT_ATOMS: atom_id res chain seq x y z
N MET A 1 -8.76 98.95 -12.49
CA MET A 1 -9.14 97.81 -13.35
C MET A 1 -8.35 96.56 -12.90
N ARG A 2 -8.98 95.64 -12.21
CA ARG A 2 -8.36 94.38 -11.75
C ARG A 2 -9.10 93.21 -12.36
N LEU A 3 -8.43 92.45 -13.20
CA LEU A 3 -8.90 91.22 -13.84
C LEU A 3 -8.78 90.07 -12.87
N TRP A 4 -9.90 89.42 -12.60
CA TRP A 4 -9.96 88.18 -11.75
C TRP A 4 -9.91 86.98 -12.68
N ARG A 5 -8.82 86.21 -12.57
CA ARG A 5 -8.71 84.89 -13.19
C ARG A 5 -9.34 83.84 -12.27
N LYS A 6 -10.38 83.12 -12.72
CA LYS A 6 -10.96 81.98 -12.09
C LYS A 6 -10.19 80.73 -12.54
N SER A 7 -9.43 80.12 -11.64
CA SER A 7 -8.83 78.80 -11.85
C SER A 7 -9.87 77.72 -11.53
N ARG A 8 -10.24 76.89 -12.48
CA ARG A 8 -11.03 75.68 -12.27
C ARG A 8 -10.04 74.54 -11.96
N ALA A 9 -10.00 74.02 -10.74
CA ALA A 9 -9.31 72.79 -10.38
C ALA A 9 -10.17 71.60 -10.85
N LEU A 10 -9.64 70.80 -11.75
CA LEU A 10 -10.22 69.52 -12.19
C LEU A 10 -9.74 68.42 -11.25
N ALA A 11 -10.61 67.94 -10.34
CA ALA A 11 -10.31 66.80 -9.48
C ALA A 11 -10.53 65.51 -10.31
N VAL A 12 -9.43 64.83 -10.64
CA VAL A 12 -9.45 63.48 -11.25
C VAL A 12 -9.57 62.46 -10.14
N PHE A 13 -10.74 61.87 -9.97
CA PHE A 13 -10.90 60.68 -9.09
C PHE A 13 -10.37 59.43 -9.83
N LEU A 14 -9.20 58.95 -9.41
CA LEU A 14 -8.65 57.67 -9.84
C LEU A 14 -9.36 56.58 -9.04
N VAL A 15 -10.32 55.90 -9.64
CA VAL A 15 -10.94 54.69 -9.06
C VAL A 15 -9.99 53.51 -9.31
N LEU A 16 -9.22 53.15 -8.26
CA LEU A 16 -8.46 51.90 -8.23
C LEU A 16 -9.46 50.73 -8.05
N ALA A 17 -9.84 50.09 -9.16
CA ALA A 17 -10.52 48.81 -9.10
C ALA A 17 -9.51 47.75 -8.62
N VAL A 18 -9.52 47.47 -7.33
CA VAL A 18 -8.84 46.27 -6.76
C VAL A 18 -9.62 45.07 -7.26
N HIS A 19 -9.14 44.45 -8.32
CA HIS A 19 -9.55 43.08 -8.67
C HIS A 19 -9.00 42.19 -7.59
N ALA A 20 -9.83 41.83 -6.61
CA ALA A 20 -9.54 40.67 -5.77
C ALA A 20 -9.48 39.47 -6.72
N ALA A 21 -8.27 39.02 -7.03
CA ALA A 21 -8.10 37.74 -7.69
C ALA A 21 -8.80 36.72 -6.77
N ALA A 22 -9.93 36.17 -7.22
CA ALA A 22 -10.57 35.08 -6.50
C ALA A 22 -9.52 34.00 -6.36
N ALA A 23 -9.19 33.64 -5.11
CA ALA A 23 -8.27 32.55 -4.85
C ALA A 23 -8.76 31.33 -5.64
N ALA A 24 -7.87 30.71 -6.41
CA ALA A 24 -8.23 29.53 -7.17
C ALA A 24 -8.93 28.53 -6.22
N PRO A 25 -10.07 27.96 -6.64
CA PRO A 25 -10.80 27.05 -5.75
C PRO A 25 -9.86 25.93 -5.32
N LYS A 26 -9.82 25.62 -4.01
CA LYS A 26 -8.93 24.61 -3.45
C LYS A 26 -9.46 23.21 -3.71
N THR A 27 -8.58 22.23 -3.84
CA THR A 27 -8.95 20.81 -3.79
C THR A 27 -9.64 20.51 -2.47
N LYS A 28 -10.82 19.89 -2.52
CA LYS A 28 -11.64 19.59 -1.35
C LYS A 28 -11.43 18.18 -0.83
N LEU A 29 -11.04 17.26 -1.73
CA LEU A 29 -10.86 15.85 -1.38
C LEU A 29 -9.67 15.26 -2.14
N VAL A 30 -8.80 14.58 -1.41
CA VAL A 30 -7.79 13.66 -1.93
C VAL A 30 -8.32 12.24 -1.76
N VAL A 31 -8.36 11.48 -2.84
CA VAL A 31 -8.70 10.06 -2.80
C VAL A 31 -7.49 9.25 -3.23
N ALA A 32 -6.91 8.51 -2.30
CA ALA A 32 -5.76 7.64 -2.53
C ALA A 32 -6.25 6.19 -2.68
N ILE A 33 -6.16 5.66 -3.89
CA ILE A 33 -6.64 4.32 -4.23
C ILE A 33 -5.44 3.40 -4.42
N ILE A 34 -5.41 2.32 -3.66
CA ILE A 34 -4.45 1.24 -3.80
C ILE A 34 -5.22 -0.03 -4.20
N VAL A 35 -4.79 -0.70 -5.27
CA VAL A 35 -5.24 -2.06 -5.55
C VAL A 35 -4.07 -2.99 -5.29
N ASP A 36 -4.18 -3.75 -4.21
CA ASP A 36 -3.14 -4.62 -3.68
C ASP A 36 -2.76 -5.70 -4.72
N GLN A 37 -1.46 -5.89 -4.94
CA GLN A 37 -0.90 -6.84 -5.91
C GLN A 37 -1.26 -6.54 -7.39
N PHE A 38 -1.53 -5.27 -7.74
CA PHE A 38 -1.93 -4.91 -9.10
C PHE A 38 -0.71 -4.57 -9.97
N ARG A 39 -0.22 -5.56 -10.73
CA ARG A 39 0.90 -5.38 -11.66
C ARG A 39 0.60 -4.35 -12.73
N TYR A 40 1.65 -3.62 -13.17
CA TYR A 40 1.52 -2.67 -14.28
C TYR A 40 0.94 -3.32 -15.56
N ASP A 41 1.35 -4.55 -15.90
CA ASP A 41 0.91 -5.21 -17.12
C ASP A 41 -0.60 -5.53 -17.15
N TYR A 42 -1.31 -5.50 -16.01
CA TYR A 42 -2.77 -5.60 -16.00
C TYR A 42 -3.43 -4.40 -16.68
N MET A 43 -2.82 -3.20 -16.59
CA MET A 43 -3.31 -2.01 -17.31
C MET A 43 -3.22 -2.13 -18.83
N THR A 44 -2.28 -2.92 -19.34
CA THR A 44 -2.06 -3.09 -20.79
C THR A 44 -2.63 -4.40 -21.32
N ARG A 45 -2.49 -5.48 -20.56
CA ARG A 45 -2.93 -6.83 -20.95
C ARG A 45 -4.45 -6.94 -21.03
N PHE A 46 -5.17 -6.27 -20.14
CA PHE A 46 -6.63 -6.28 -20.06
C PHE A 46 -7.27 -4.97 -20.53
N ASP A 47 -6.52 -4.13 -21.23
CA ASP A 47 -6.91 -2.81 -21.66
C ASP A 47 -8.26 -2.75 -22.40
N ALA A 48 -8.49 -3.70 -23.30
CA ALA A 48 -9.72 -3.77 -24.09
C ALA A 48 -10.97 -4.12 -23.26
N ASP A 49 -10.77 -4.67 -22.06
CA ASP A 49 -11.84 -5.10 -21.15
C ASP A 49 -12.29 -3.99 -20.18
N TYR A 50 -11.51 -2.91 -20.04
CA TYR A 50 -11.82 -1.82 -19.12
C TYR A 50 -12.74 -0.78 -19.78
N HIS A 51 -13.81 -0.42 -19.09
CA HIS A 51 -14.84 0.51 -19.59
C HIS A 51 -15.25 1.58 -18.59
N GLU A 52 -14.81 1.50 -17.31
CA GLU A 52 -15.24 2.37 -16.22
C GLU A 52 -14.05 3.06 -15.50
N GLY A 53 -13.74 2.66 -14.28
CA GLY A 53 -12.80 3.37 -13.41
C GLY A 53 -11.36 3.34 -13.89
N LEU A 54 -10.82 2.14 -14.19
CA LEU A 54 -9.46 2.01 -14.72
C LEU A 54 -9.34 2.66 -16.10
N ARG A 55 -10.39 2.54 -16.92
CA ARG A 55 -10.47 3.24 -18.20
C ARG A 55 -10.42 4.75 -18.03
N LYS A 56 -11.23 5.32 -17.11
CA LYS A 56 -11.25 6.75 -16.81
C LYS A 56 -9.90 7.24 -16.28
N LEU A 57 -9.28 6.49 -15.34
CA LEU A 57 -7.97 6.80 -14.80
C LEU A 57 -6.90 6.86 -15.90
N ARG A 58 -6.85 5.87 -16.78
CA ARG A 58 -5.89 5.81 -17.89
C ARG A 58 -6.08 6.91 -18.93
N ASP A 59 -7.32 7.15 -19.35
CA ASP A 59 -7.62 8.03 -20.49
C ASP A 59 -7.68 9.50 -20.09
N SER A 60 -8.04 9.81 -18.85
CA SER A 60 -8.25 11.17 -18.36
C SER A 60 -7.25 11.60 -17.28
N GLY A 61 -6.39 10.70 -16.81
CA GLY A 61 -5.36 10.97 -15.81
C GLY A 61 -3.99 11.23 -16.41
N ALA A 62 -3.05 11.55 -15.53
CA ALA A 62 -1.61 11.52 -15.79
C ALA A 62 -1.10 10.09 -15.51
N PHE A 63 -0.97 9.28 -16.55
CA PHE A 63 -0.59 7.87 -16.46
C PHE A 63 0.89 7.67 -16.73
N PHE A 64 1.64 7.26 -15.72
CA PHE A 64 3.04 6.87 -15.82
C PHE A 64 3.16 5.39 -16.17
N THR A 65 3.97 5.10 -17.20
CA THR A 65 4.14 3.75 -17.75
C THR A 65 5.34 3.00 -17.17
N ASP A 66 6.19 3.68 -16.42
CA ASP A 66 7.41 3.14 -15.82
C ASP A 66 7.47 3.48 -14.31
N GLY A 67 6.40 3.07 -13.59
CA GLY A 67 6.27 3.23 -12.14
C GLY A 67 6.81 2.04 -11.37
N HIS A 68 7.61 2.27 -10.32
CA HIS A 68 8.24 1.20 -9.56
C HIS A 68 8.21 1.42 -8.06
N GLU A 69 8.11 0.32 -7.32
CA GLU A 69 8.53 0.29 -5.93
C GLU A 69 10.05 0.49 -5.83
N ALA A 70 10.46 1.37 -4.92
CA ALA A 70 11.85 1.80 -4.83
C ALA A 70 12.64 1.12 -3.70
N HIS A 71 12.09 0.06 -3.11
CA HIS A 71 12.59 -0.62 -1.92
C HIS A 71 12.44 -2.14 -2.02
N PHE A 72 12.99 -2.83 -1.05
CA PHE A 72 12.82 -4.26 -0.77
C PHE A 72 12.56 -4.41 0.74
N PRO A 73 11.67 -5.32 1.17
CA PRO A 73 10.83 -6.21 0.36
C PRO A 73 9.60 -5.48 -0.22
N THR A 74 9.10 -5.97 -1.36
CA THR A 74 7.87 -5.51 -2.00
C THR A 74 6.66 -6.24 -1.41
N VAL A 75 6.23 -5.77 -0.23
CA VAL A 75 5.14 -6.37 0.54
C VAL A 75 4.15 -5.32 1.03
N THR A 76 2.93 -5.76 1.36
CA THR A 76 1.77 -4.89 1.63
C THR A 76 2.09 -3.73 2.56
N ALA A 77 2.62 -3.99 3.77
CA ALA A 77 2.86 -2.91 4.75
C ALA A 77 3.84 -1.86 4.23
N VAL A 78 4.89 -2.30 3.56
CA VAL A 78 5.96 -1.42 3.07
C VAL A 78 5.46 -0.53 1.94
N GLY A 79 4.78 -1.10 0.94
CA GLY A 79 4.21 -0.33 -0.17
C GLY A 79 3.12 0.65 0.30
N HIS A 80 2.24 0.22 1.21
CA HIS A 80 1.20 1.10 1.77
C HIS A 80 1.78 2.25 2.60
N ALA A 81 2.85 2.02 3.36
CA ALA A 81 3.56 3.08 4.08
C ALA A 81 4.18 4.09 3.08
N ALA A 82 4.92 3.60 2.08
CA ALA A 82 5.57 4.43 1.08
C ALA A 82 4.59 5.32 0.30
N PHE A 83 3.38 4.83 0.02
CA PHE A 83 2.39 5.49 -0.83
C PHE A 83 2.01 6.90 -0.36
N MET A 84 1.70 7.08 0.94
CA MET A 84 1.26 8.36 1.48
C MET A 84 2.29 9.08 2.35
N THR A 85 3.44 8.45 2.62
CA THR A 85 4.59 9.13 3.26
C THR A 85 5.59 9.65 2.24
N GLY A 86 5.64 9.06 1.04
CA GLY A 86 6.73 9.29 0.09
C GLY A 86 8.08 8.79 0.58
N SER A 87 8.09 7.91 1.60
CA SER A 87 9.26 7.42 2.30
C SER A 87 9.72 6.05 1.81
N ILE A 88 10.70 5.50 2.48
CA ILE A 88 11.22 4.14 2.29
C ILE A 88 11.46 3.51 3.67
N PRO A 89 11.48 2.18 3.79
CA PRO A 89 11.66 1.49 5.08
C PRO A 89 12.85 1.95 5.90
N ALA A 90 13.97 2.28 5.26
CA ALA A 90 15.17 2.81 5.92
C ALA A 90 14.92 4.09 6.72
N ILE A 91 13.81 4.81 6.46
CA ILE A 91 13.44 6.07 7.12
C ILE A 91 12.16 5.92 7.91
N ASP A 92 11.09 5.32 7.33
CA ASP A 92 9.80 5.21 8.01
C ASP A 92 9.71 4.03 8.99
N GLY A 93 10.67 3.11 8.94
CA GLY A 93 10.80 2.00 9.87
C GLY A 93 9.82 0.84 9.65
N ILE A 94 9.02 0.83 8.58
CA ILE A 94 8.14 -0.30 8.22
C ILE A 94 8.92 -1.26 7.33
N VAL A 95 9.59 -2.23 7.93
CA VAL A 95 10.55 -3.11 7.24
C VAL A 95 9.92 -4.36 6.61
N ALA A 96 8.71 -4.75 7.03
CA ALA A 96 7.97 -5.91 6.52
C ALA A 96 6.50 -5.87 6.99
N ASN A 97 5.69 -6.86 6.61
CA ASN A 97 4.36 -7.07 7.22
C ASN A 97 4.47 -7.45 8.71
N GLU A 98 5.47 -8.28 9.01
CA GLU A 98 5.80 -8.76 10.35
C GLU A 98 7.33 -8.91 10.46
N TRP A 99 7.88 -8.62 11.63
CA TRP A 99 9.30 -8.81 11.92
C TRP A 99 9.55 -9.24 13.37
N TYR A 100 10.75 -9.77 13.64
CA TYR A 100 11.18 -10.10 14.99
C TYR A 100 11.64 -8.84 15.70
N ASP A 101 10.96 -8.48 16.77
CA ASP A 101 11.33 -7.36 17.64
C ASP A 101 12.36 -7.85 18.66
N ARG A 102 13.58 -7.33 18.55
CA ARG A 102 14.71 -7.75 19.41
C ARG A 102 14.54 -7.32 20.86
N ASP A 103 13.80 -6.23 21.13
CA ASP A 103 13.60 -5.72 22.48
C ASP A 103 12.63 -6.60 23.27
N THR A 104 11.60 -7.09 22.61
CA THR A 104 10.58 -7.95 23.23
C THR A 104 10.85 -9.46 23.04
N GLY A 105 11.74 -9.83 22.12
CA GLY A 105 12.01 -11.23 21.76
C GLY A 105 10.83 -11.94 21.08
N LYS A 106 9.94 -11.17 20.41
CA LYS A 106 8.70 -11.69 19.81
C LYS A 106 8.48 -11.16 18.39
N PRO A 107 7.72 -11.87 17.55
CA PRO A 107 7.23 -11.31 16.31
C PRO A 107 6.21 -10.21 16.60
N VAL A 108 6.28 -9.13 15.79
CA VAL A 108 5.33 -8.02 15.82
C VAL A 108 4.89 -7.70 14.39
N THR A 109 3.61 -7.35 14.20
CA THR A 109 3.16 -6.86 12.89
C THR A 109 3.46 -5.37 12.74
N SER A 110 3.44 -4.88 11.51
CA SER A 110 3.69 -3.46 11.19
C SER A 110 2.76 -2.47 11.91
N VAL A 111 1.60 -2.93 12.36
CA VAL A 111 0.57 -2.11 13.02
C VAL A 111 0.12 -2.63 14.39
N SER A 112 0.65 -3.76 14.88
CA SER A 112 0.27 -4.28 16.21
C SER A 112 0.62 -3.28 17.32
N ASP A 113 -0.31 -3.06 18.24
CA ASP A 113 -0.17 -2.14 19.37
C ASP A 113 -0.91 -2.66 20.60
N ASP A 114 -0.17 -3.27 21.51
CA ASP A 114 -0.71 -3.85 22.75
C ASP A 114 -1.29 -2.81 23.73
N THR A 115 -1.07 -1.52 23.47
CA THR A 115 -1.63 -0.41 24.26
C THR A 115 -3.01 0.03 23.80
N THR A 116 -3.49 -0.54 22.68
CA THR A 116 -4.80 -0.25 22.09
C THR A 116 -5.70 -1.49 22.07
N LYS A 117 -6.99 -1.27 21.90
CA LYS A 117 -8.01 -2.32 21.83
C LYS A 117 -8.78 -2.24 20.51
N LEU A 118 -9.18 -3.37 20.02
CA LEU A 118 -10.10 -3.47 18.91
C LEU A 118 -11.48 -2.88 19.31
N VAL A 119 -12.04 -2.07 18.45
CA VAL A 119 -13.38 -1.46 18.61
C VAL A 119 -14.30 -2.02 17.53
N GLY A 120 -15.33 -2.73 17.95
CA GLY A 120 -16.15 -3.58 17.09
C GLY A 120 -15.66 -5.04 17.09
N GLY A 121 -16.37 -5.91 16.35
CA GLY A 121 -16.07 -7.34 16.32
C GLY A 121 -16.18 -8.03 17.68
N ASP A 122 -15.37 -9.05 17.88
CA ASP A 122 -15.35 -9.86 19.13
C ASP A 122 -14.34 -9.32 20.17
N GLY A 123 -13.74 -8.14 19.94
CA GLY A 123 -12.74 -7.53 20.79
C GLY A 123 -11.33 -8.12 20.56
N GLY A 124 -10.37 -7.68 21.37
CA GLY A 124 -8.97 -8.14 21.31
C GLY A 124 -7.97 -6.98 21.31
N ALA A 125 -6.71 -7.30 20.97
CA ALA A 125 -5.66 -6.28 20.78
C ALA A 125 -5.99 -5.41 19.57
N GLY A 126 -5.72 -4.10 19.70
CA GLY A 126 -5.90 -3.16 18.62
C GLY A 126 -4.67 -3.03 17.73
N SER A 127 -4.79 -2.15 16.77
CA SER A 127 -3.73 -1.78 15.83
C SER A 127 -3.62 -0.26 15.75
N SER A 128 -2.41 0.26 15.48
CA SER A 128 -2.17 1.68 15.36
C SER A 128 -0.99 1.98 14.41
N PRO A 129 -0.79 3.23 13.97
CA PRO A 129 0.36 3.63 13.15
C PRO A 129 1.64 3.85 13.95
N ARG A 130 1.70 3.54 15.24
CA ARG A 130 2.84 3.89 16.12
C ARG A 130 4.20 3.38 15.66
N ARG A 131 4.24 2.31 14.86
CA ARG A 131 5.49 1.80 14.30
C ARG A 131 5.95 2.56 13.07
N LEU A 132 5.07 3.27 12.39
CA LEU A 132 5.41 4.21 11.33
C LEU A 132 6.09 5.43 11.95
N ILE A 133 7.29 5.80 11.47
CA ILE A 133 8.06 6.92 12.03
C ILE A 133 7.78 8.21 11.26
N ALA A 134 7.60 8.11 9.94
CA ALA A 134 7.32 9.25 9.08
C ALA A 134 5.86 9.72 9.18
N SER A 135 5.61 11.01 8.99
CA SER A 135 4.27 11.53 8.76
C SER A 135 3.75 11.12 7.38
N THR A 136 2.44 11.07 7.24
CA THR A 136 1.75 10.91 5.95
C THR A 136 1.30 12.26 5.39
N LEU A 137 0.87 12.29 4.15
CA LEU A 137 0.21 13.47 3.57
C LEU A 137 -1.01 13.91 4.40
N GLY A 138 -1.80 12.94 4.90
CA GLY A 138 -2.93 13.22 5.78
C GLY A 138 -2.51 13.93 7.07
N ASP A 139 -1.42 13.49 7.68
CA ASP A 139 -0.86 14.13 8.88
C ASP A 139 -0.46 15.60 8.60
N GLU A 140 0.22 15.86 7.47
CA GLU A 140 0.65 17.22 7.10
C GLU A 140 -0.54 18.14 6.77
N ILE A 141 -1.57 17.61 6.09
CA ILE A 141 -2.81 18.36 5.83
C ILE A 141 -3.48 18.74 7.16
N LYS A 142 -3.61 17.82 8.11
CA LYS A 142 -4.21 18.09 9.42
C LYS A 142 -3.37 19.03 10.28
N ALA A 143 -2.05 18.95 10.18
CA ALA A 143 -1.14 19.83 10.94
C ALA A 143 -1.26 21.30 10.55
N THR A 144 -1.63 21.60 9.29
CA THR A 144 -1.65 22.95 8.75
C THR A 144 -3.03 23.43 8.29
N GLY A 145 -3.98 22.49 8.15
CA GLY A 145 -5.33 22.76 7.66
C GLY A 145 -6.31 23.19 8.75
N PRO A 146 -7.56 23.45 8.35
CA PRO A 146 -8.66 23.70 9.26
C PRO A 146 -8.95 22.50 10.17
N ALA A 147 -9.48 22.80 11.38
CA ALA A 147 -9.76 21.77 12.39
C ALA A 147 -10.83 20.74 11.99
N ASP A 148 -11.68 21.06 11.01
CA ASP A 148 -12.71 20.20 10.47
C ASP A 148 -12.21 19.27 9.33
N THR A 149 -10.92 19.35 8.97
CA THR A 149 -10.30 18.43 8.02
C THR A 149 -10.39 16.99 8.51
N THR A 150 -10.86 16.09 7.67
CA THR A 150 -11.08 14.68 8.02
C THR A 150 -10.20 13.76 7.17
N VAL A 151 -9.55 12.79 7.83
CA VAL A 151 -8.68 11.76 7.20
C VAL A 151 -9.19 10.39 7.59
N ILE A 152 -9.55 9.57 6.60
CA ILE A 152 -10.09 8.22 6.82
C ILE A 152 -9.36 7.20 5.95
N GLY A 153 -8.98 6.07 6.56
CA GLY A 153 -8.42 4.92 5.87
C GLY A 153 -9.38 3.73 5.88
N ILE A 154 -9.49 3.03 4.75
CA ILE A 154 -10.42 1.89 4.60
C ILE A 154 -9.74 0.77 3.83
N SER A 155 -9.77 -0.47 4.36
CA SER A 155 -9.27 -1.65 3.65
C SER A 155 -9.90 -2.95 4.20
N LEU A 156 -9.61 -4.07 3.54
CA LEU A 156 -9.87 -5.40 4.09
C LEU A 156 -8.76 -5.87 5.05
N LYS A 157 -7.58 -5.22 5.03
CA LYS A 157 -6.44 -5.51 5.89
C LYS A 157 -6.17 -4.31 6.82
N ASP A 158 -5.86 -4.55 8.09
CA ASP A 158 -5.56 -3.51 9.07
C ASP A 158 -4.42 -2.57 8.62
N ARG A 159 -3.26 -3.14 8.26
CA ARG A 159 -2.08 -2.38 7.81
C ARG A 159 -2.34 -1.53 6.57
N ALA A 160 -3.20 -2.01 5.69
CA ALA A 160 -3.55 -1.31 4.46
C ALA A 160 -4.55 -0.14 4.67
N ALA A 161 -5.32 -0.17 5.75
CA ALA A 161 -6.14 0.95 6.20
C ALA A 161 -5.32 1.97 7.01
N ILE A 162 -4.44 1.50 7.89
CA ILE A 162 -3.76 2.29 8.91
C ILE A 162 -2.56 3.06 8.34
N LEU A 163 -1.65 2.38 7.63
CA LEU A 163 -0.37 2.96 7.24
C LEU A 163 -0.50 4.16 6.28
N PRO A 164 -1.35 4.13 5.23
CA PRO A 164 -1.50 5.28 4.36
C PRO A 164 -2.31 6.43 4.97
N SER A 165 -3.15 6.18 5.99
CA SER A 165 -3.90 7.23 6.66
C SER A 165 -3.10 7.98 7.73
N GLY A 166 -2.14 7.35 8.37
CA GLY A 166 -1.18 7.99 9.26
C GLY A 166 -1.63 8.16 10.70
N HIS A 167 -0.90 9.02 11.42
CA HIS A 167 -1.02 9.19 12.86
C HIS A 167 -2.22 10.06 13.28
N ALA A 168 -2.52 11.09 12.51
CA ALA A 168 -3.57 12.06 12.80
C ALA A 168 -4.90 11.74 12.14
N ALA A 169 -5.06 10.53 11.57
CA ALA A 169 -6.30 10.11 10.96
C ALA A 169 -7.46 10.08 11.97
N ASP A 170 -8.65 10.48 11.52
CA ASP A 170 -9.87 10.46 12.34
C ASP A 170 -10.42 9.04 12.50
N ALA A 171 -10.13 8.17 11.52
CA ALA A 171 -10.41 6.75 11.59
C ALA A 171 -9.57 5.96 10.58
N ALA A 172 -9.28 4.71 10.94
CA ALA A 172 -8.92 3.65 10.01
C ALA A 172 -9.87 2.48 10.26
N TYR A 173 -10.53 2.02 9.20
CA TYR A 173 -11.46 0.90 9.27
C TYR A 173 -10.95 -0.27 8.45
N TRP A 174 -11.03 -1.47 9.01
CA TRP A 174 -10.68 -2.70 8.30
C TRP A 174 -11.69 -3.80 8.56
N PHE A 175 -11.73 -4.77 7.66
CA PHE A 175 -12.64 -5.89 7.79
C PHE A 175 -12.04 -6.97 8.68
N ASP A 176 -12.71 -7.27 9.78
CA ASP A 176 -12.35 -8.37 10.67
C ASP A 176 -13.01 -9.66 10.18
N HIS A 177 -12.19 -10.59 9.66
CA HIS A 177 -12.68 -11.85 9.13
C HIS A 177 -13.07 -12.88 10.20
N GLU A 178 -12.82 -12.62 11.48
CA GLU A 178 -13.36 -13.45 12.56
C GLU A 178 -14.85 -13.14 12.78
N SER A 179 -15.19 -11.87 12.93
CA SER A 179 -16.57 -11.42 13.18
C SER A 179 -17.37 -11.12 11.91
N GLY A 180 -16.71 -10.86 10.78
CA GLY A 180 -17.36 -10.43 9.53
C GLY A 180 -17.82 -8.97 9.55
N GLN A 181 -17.20 -8.13 10.36
CA GLN A 181 -17.56 -6.73 10.57
C GLN A 181 -16.43 -5.79 10.18
N PHE A 182 -16.75 -4.56 9.83
CA PHE A 182 -15.77 -3.48 9.80
C PHE A 182 -15.54 -3.00 11.24
N VAL A 183 -14.26 -2.92 11.59
CA VAL A 183 -13.77 -2.57 12.93
C VAL A 183 -12.75 -1.45 12.84
N THR A 184 -12.38 -0.88 13.99
CA THR A 184 -11.29 0.08 14.17
C THR A 184 -10.53 -0.24 15.47
N SER A 185 -9.68 0.66 15.94
CA SER A 185 -9.10 0.56 17.28
C SER A 185 -9.38 1.82 18.10
N ASP A 186 -9.22 1.71 19.42
CA ASP A 186 -9.39 2.85 20.33
C ASP A 186 -8.25 3.87 20.24
N TYR A 187 -7.25 3.63 19.39
CA TYR A 187 -6.32 4.65 18.92
C TYR A 187 -7.05 5.78 18.21
N TYR A 188 -8.01 5.42 17.34
CA TYR A 188 -8.76 6.36 16.51
C TYR A 188 -10.08 6.78 17.17
N ARG A 189 -10.90 5.81 17.55
CA ARG A 189 -12.26 6.07 18.06
C ARG A 189 -12.59 5.15 19.23
N LYS A 190 -13.23 5.68 20.27
CA LYS A 190 -13.67 4.90 21.43
C LYS A 190 -14.82 3.94 21.11
N ASP A 191 -15.67 4.34 20.15
CA ASP A 191 -16.84 3.57 19.71
C ASP A 191 -16.96 3.66 18.19
N LEU A 192 -17.56 2.65 17.57
CA LEU A 192 -17.92 2.71 16.16
C LEU A 192 -19.01 3.76 15.93
N PRO A 193 -18.89 4.64 14.92
CA PRO A 193 -19.96 5.56 14.53
C PRO A 193 -21.27 4.81 14.21
N ALA A 194 -22.39 5.50 14.39
CA ALA A 194 -23.71 4.90 14.17
C ALA A 194 -23.88 4.32 12.75
N TRP A 195 -23.29 4.98 11.75
CA TRP A 195 -23.33 4.52 10.37
C TRP A 195 -22.52 3.22 10.16
N VAL A 196 -21.35 3.07 10.80
CA VAL A 196 -20.54 1.83 10.75
C VAL A 196 -21.30 0.69 11.42
N GLN A 197 -21.88 0.95 12.59
CA GLN A 197 -22.74 -0.04 13.27
C GLN A 197 -23.94 -0.44 12.39
N ALA A 198 -24.57 0.52 11.69
CA ALA A 198 -25.67 0.24 10.78
C ALA A 198 -25.22 -0.60 9.58
N PHE A 199 -24.06 -0.28 8.99
CA PHE A 199 -23.45 -1.05 7.89
C PHE A 199 -23.18 -2.50 8.31
N ASN A 200 -22.57 -2.70 9.48
CA ASN A 200 -22.29 -4.02 10.03
C ASN A 200 -23.57 -4.83 10.29
N ARG A 201 -24.63 -4.20 10.81
CA ARG A 201 -25.94 -4.85 11.00
C ARG A 201 -26.68 -5.11 9.70
N GLY A 202 -26.39 -4.36 8.65
CA GLY A 202 -27.03 -4.46 7.33
C GLY A 202 -26.64 -5.68 6.52
N ASP A 203 -25.92 -6.63 7.11
CA ASP A 203 -25.52 -7.90 6.47
C ASP A 203 -24.73 -7.75 5.16
N ALA A 204 -23.92 -6.70 5.04
CA ALA A 204 -23.18 -6.40 3.83
C ALA A 204 -22.31 -7.58 3.34
N ALA A 205 -21.70 -8.33 4.26
CA ALA A 205 -20.98 -9.56 3.93
C ALA A 205 -21.92 -10.75 3.71
N ARG A 206 -23.01 -10.89 4.48
CA ARG A 206 -23.95 -12.02 4.44
C ARG A 206 -24.65 -12.16 3.09
N ARG A 207 -24.94 -11.06 2.40
CA ARG A 207 -25.67 -11.07 1.12
C ARG A 207 -25.02 -11.93 0.03
N TYR A 208 -23.73 -12.26 0.19
CA TYR A 208 -22.98 -13.11 -0.74
C TYR A 208 -22.95 -14.59 -0.33
N ALA A 209 -23.62 -15.00 0.76
CA ALA A 209 -23.69 -16.41 1.15
C ALA A 209 -24.29 -17.25 0.02
N SER A 210 -23.62 -18.35 -0.33
CA SER A 210 -23.94 -19.21 -1.50
C SER A 210 -23.83 -18.51 -2.86
N ALA A 211 -23.31 -17.28 -2.94
CA ALA A 211 -23.13 -16.59 -4.21
C ALA A 211 -22.14 -17.36 -5.11
N LYS A 212 -22.38 -17.29 -6.39
CA LYS A 212 -21.51 -17.86 -7.43
C LYS A 212 -20.78 -16.71 -8.11
N TRP A 213 -19.47 -16.74 -8.08
CA TRP A 213 -18.67 -15.86 -8.92
C TRP A 213 -18.61 -16.44 -10.33
N MET A 214 -19.39 -15.86 -11.23
CA MET A 214 -19.44 -16.24 -12.63
C MET A 214 -18.45 -15.41 -13.44
N PRO A 215 -17.78 -15.98 -14.47
CA PRO A 215 -16.98 -15.18 -15.40
C PRO A 215 -17.81 -14.06 -16.02
N VAL A 216 -17.24 -12.87 -16.20
CA VAL A 216 -17.95 -11.71 -16.81
C VAL A 216 -18.42 -11.97 -18.24
N ASP A 217 -17.69 -12.84 -18.98
CA ASP A 217 -18.03 -13.27 -20.34
C ASP A 217 -18.83 -14.58 -20.38
N ALA A 218 -19.50 -14.93 -19.26
CA ALA A 218 -20.15 -16.21 -19.09
C ALA A 218 -21.27 -16.44 -20.13
N GLY A 219 -21.09 -17.43 -21.00
CA GLY A 219 -22.19 -17.98 -21.78
C GLY A 219 -23.11 -18.88 -20.93
N ALA A 220 -24.25 -19.27 -21.48
CA ALA A 220 -25.29 -20.05 -20.75
C ALA A 220 -24.79 -21.36 -20.10
N ALA A 221 -23.69 -21.94 -20.58
CA ALA A 221 -23.11 -23.18 -20.07
C ALA A 221 -21.86 -22.97 -19.18
N ALA A 222 -21.50 -21.73 -18.85
CA ALA A 222 -20.31 -21.45 -18.07
C ALA A 222 -20.43 -21.98 -16.63
N GLN A 223 -19.31 -22.47 -16.12
CA GLN A 223 -19.19 -22.84 -14.72
C GLN A 223 -18.69 -21.65 -13.90
N PRO A 224 -19.11 -21.51 -12.63
CA PRO A 224 -18.59 -20.48 -11.75
C PRO A 224 -17.10 -20.72 -11.48
N PHE A 225 -16.31 -19.66 -11.39
CA PHE A 225 -14.96 -19.73 -10.85
C PHE A 225 -14.97 -20.20 -9.40
N ARG A 226 -15.90 -19.68 -8.62
CA ARG A 226 -16.08 -20.04 -7.21
C ARG A 226 -17.54 -20.03 -6.80
N MET A 227 -17.87 -20.83 -5.80
CA MET A 227 -19.13 -20.77 -5.05
C MET A 227 -18.81 -20.56 -3.58
N LEU A 228 -19.36 -19.51 -2.99
CA LEU A 228 -19.11 -19.20 -1.58
C LEU A 228 -19.88 -20.17 -0.66
N PRO A 229 -19.32 -20.46 0.54
CA PRO A 229 -20.05 -21.22 1.56
C PRO A 229 -21.38 -20.57 1.91
N ALA A 230 -22.36 -21.39 2.30
CA ALA A 230 -23.67 -20.93 2.78
C ALA A 230 -23.62 -20.50 4.25
N VAL A 231 -22.71 -21.10 5.04
CA VAL A 231 -22.59 -20.89 6.49
C VAL A 231 -21.59 -19.79 6.77
N LEU A 232 -22.03 -18.76 7.46
CA LEU A 232 -21.18 -17.64 7.88
C LEU A 232 -20.16 -18.07 8.93
N GLY A 233 -19.06 -17.36 8.98
CA GLY A 233 -17.94 -17.56 9.89
C GLY A 233 -16.63 -17.33 9.17
N LYS A 234 -15.51 -17.46 9.86
CA LYS A 234 -14.16 -17.16 9.36
C LYS A 234 -13.90 -17.73 7.96
N ALA A 235 -14.13 -19.02 7.74
CA ALA A 235 -13.89 -19.67 6.45
C ALA A 235 -14.73 -19.06 5.30
N TYR A 236 -15.96 -18.63 5.60
CA TYR A 236 -16.80 -17.90 4.65
C TYR A 236 -16.24 -16.52 4.34
N TYR A 237 -15.87 -15.75 5.38
CA TYR A 237 -15.36 -14.40 5.21
C TYR A 237 -14.03 -14.40 4.45
N GLU A 238 -13.11 -15.31 4.79
CA GLU A 238 -11.84 -15.51 4.06
C GLU A 238 -12.07 -15.87 2.58
N ALA A 239 -13.04 -16.75 2.31
CA ALA A 239 -13.39 -17.11 0.93
C ALA A 239 -14.00 -15.92 0.18
N MET A 240 -14.89 -15.15 0.81
CA MET A 240 -15.60 -14.02 0.22
C MET A 240 -14.65 -12.87 -0.13
N ILE A 241 -13.75 -12.48 0.77
CA ILE A 241 -12.79 -11.39 0.52
C ILE A 241 -11.74 -11.73 -0.55
N ALA A 242 -11.56 -13.01 -0.89
CA ALA A 242 -10.71 -13.46 -2.01
C ALA A 242 -11.49 -13.57 -3.34
N THR A 243 -12.62 -12.86 -3.48
CA THR A 243 -13.44 -12.75 -4.69
C THR A 243 -13.79 -11.29 -4.97
N PRO A 244 -14.34 -10.94 -6.14
CA PRO A 244 -14.80 -9.57 -6.42
C PRO A 244 -15.80 -9.01 -5.39
N PHE A 245 -16.54 -9.88 -4.72
CA PHE A 245 -17.50 -9.48 -3.69
C PHE A 245 -16.84 -8.77 -2.49
N GLY A 246 -15.57 -9.10 -2.19
CA GLY A 246 -14.80 -8.36 -1.18
C GLY A 246 -14.57 -6.90 -1.58
N ASN A 247 -14.19 -6.66 -2.83
CA ASN A 247 -14.01 -5.31 -3.35
C ASN A 247 -15.34 -4.54 -3.47
N GLU A 248 -16.43 -5.22 -3.88
CA GLU A 248 -17.78 -4.61 -3.92
C GLU A 248 -18.25 -4.19 -2.51
N MET A 249 -18.04 -5.02 -1.50
CA MET A 249 -18.37 -4.71 -0.12
C MET A 249 -17.53 -3.53 0.40
N LEU A 250 -16.24 -3.51 0.08
CA LEU A 250 -15.34 -2.44 0.50
C LEU A 250 -15.72 -1.10 -0.14
N GLU A 251 -16.07 -1.12 -1.42
CA GLU A 251 -16.53 0.08 -2.14
C GLU A 251 -17.81 0.63 -1.51
N ALA A 252 -18.80 -0.22 -1.25
CA ALA A 252 -20.03 0.20 -0.60
C ALA A 252 -19.79 0.81 0.80
N PHE A 253 -18.79 0.31 1.55
CA PHE A 253 -18.37 0.91 2.82
C PHE A 253 -17.69 2.27 2.60
N ALA A 254 -16.85 2.40 1.59
CA ALA A 254 -16.18 3.66 1.26
C ALA A 254 -17.19 4.74 0.77
N GLU A 255 -18.17 4.35 -0.04
CA GLU A 255 -19.28 5.24 -0.44
C GLU A 255 -20.07 5.73 0.77
N GLN A 256 -20.37 4.84 1.71
CA GLN A 256 -21.06 5.23 2.95
C GLN A 256 -20.21 6.19 3.80
N ALA A 257 -18.89 5.93 3.91
CA ALA A 257 -17.98 6.82 4.62
C ALA A 257 -17.90 8.21 3.98
N LEU A 258 -17.85 8.32 2.65
CA LEU A 258 -17.89 9.59 1.92
C LEU A 258 -19.11 10.43 2.32
N LYS A 259 -20.28 9.81 2.41
CA LYS A 259 -21.56 10.47 2.74
C LYS A 259 -21.64 10.86 4.21
N GLU A 260 -21.43 9.91 5.10
CA GLU A 260 -21.69 10.06 6.54
C GLU A 260 -20.63 10.91 7.26
N GLU A 261 -19.39 10.87 6.77
CA GLU A 261 -18.30 11.71 7.28
C GLU A 261 -18.13 13.00 6.45
N HIS A 262 -19.05 13.29 5.52
CA HIS A 262 -19.12 14.50 4.69
C HIS A 262 -17.82 14.85 3.96
N LEU A 263 -17.07 13.84 3.50
CA LEU A 263 -15.76 14.05 2.88
C LEU A 263 -15.83 14.89 1.60
N GLY A 264 -14.97 15.89 1.52
CA GLY A 264 -14.97 16.88 0.44
C GLY A 264 -15.93 18.05 0.65
N ARG A 265 -16.64 18.13 1.79
CA ARG A 265 -17.56 19.22 2.14
C ARG A 265 -17.04 20.12 3.27
N HIS A 266 -15.98 19.74 3.94
CA HIS A 266 -15.36 20.53 5.00
C HIS A 266 -14.67 21.80 4.46
N SER A 267 -14.21 22.66 5.36
CA SER A 267 -13.54 23.91 4.97
C SER A 267 -12.13 23.66 4.43
N GLY A 268 -11.49 22.58 4.86
CA GLY A 268 -10.18 22.12 4.42
C GLY A 268 -10.21 21.13 3.26
N THR A 269 -9.10 20.43 3.07
CA THR A 269 -8.94 19.32 2.15
C THR A 269 -9.01 18.02 2.94
N ASP A 270 -10.04 17.21 2.71
CA ASP A 270 -10.18 15.89 3.32
C ASP A 270 -9.35 14.85 2.59
N VAL A 271 -9.07 13.72 3.24
CA VAL A 271 -8.34 12.59 2.67
C VAL A 271 -9.11 11.30 2.90
N LEU A 272 -9.32 10.55 1.84
CA LEU A 272 -9.82 9.19 1.88
C LEU A 272 -8.79 8.24 1.26
N THR A 273 -8.31 7.27 2.02
CA THR A 273 -7.49 6.18 1.49
C THR A 273 -8.31 4.91 1.41
N VAL A 274 -8.34 4.27 0.24
CA VAL A 274 -9.08 3.01 0.03
C VAL A 274 -8.13 1.99 -0.60
N SER A 275 -7.91 0.87 0.09
CA SER A 275 -7.07 -0.21 -0.40
C SER A 275 -7.89 -1.47 -0.66
N PHE A 276 -8.00 -1.86 -1.92
CA PHE A 276 -8.71 -3.04 -2.43
C PHE A 276 -7.81 -4.26 -2.38
N SER A 277 -8.00 -5.12 -1.37
CA SER A 277 -7.10 -6.26 -1.12
C SER A 277 -7.53 -7.58 -1.76
N SER A 278 -8.73 -7.67 -2.35
CA SER A 278 -9.22 -8.93 -2.94
C SER A 278 -8.34 -9.45 -4.08
N ASN A 279 -7.70 -8.54 -4.83
CA ASN A 279 -6.80 -8.89 -5.92
C ASN A 279 -5.59 -9.69 -5.42
N ASP A 280 -4.98 -9.27 -4.30
CA ASP A 280 -3.86 -9.96 -3.66
C ASP A 280 -4.27 -11.32 -3.10
N LEU A 281 -5.38 -11.36 -2.34
CA LEU A 281 -5.88 -12.58 -1.74
C LEU A 281 -6.21 -13.66 -2.78
N LEU A 282 -6.74 -13.26 -3.93
CA LEU A 282 -6.95 -14.15 -5.07
C LEU A 282 -5.63 -14.51 -5.76
N GLY A 283 -4.82 -13.48 -6.06
CA GLY A 283 -3.59 -13.62 -6.84
C GLY A 283 -2.64 -14.64 -6.25
N HIS A 284 -2.47 -14.62 -4.92
CA HIS A 284 -1.68 -15.65 -4.21
C HIS A 284 -2.11 -17.07 -4.51
N GLN A 285 -3.41 -17.32 -4.68
CA GLN A 285 -3.96 -18.66 -4.86
C GLN A 285 -3.82 -19.13 -6.31
N VAL A 286 -4.15 -18.26 -7.28
CA VAL A 286 -4.30 -18.67 -8.68
C VAL A 286 -3.14 -18.24 -9.59
N GLY A 287 -2.40 -17.20 -9.22
CA GLY A 287 -1.31 -16.61 -9.99
C GLY A 287 -1.79 -15.61 -11.05
N PRO A 288 -0.89 -14.74 -11.56
CA PRO A 288 -1.23 -13.59 -12.40
C PRO A 288 -1.78 -13.94 -13.79
N ASP A 289 -1.58 -15.17 -14.24
CA ASP A 289 -1.98 -15.62 -15.57
C ASP A 289 -3.33 -16.37 -15.58
N ALA A 290 -3.97 -16.52 -14.40
CA ALA A 290 -5.24 -17.21 -14.29
C ALA A 290 -6.40 -16.36 -14.84
N PRO A 291 -7.43 -16.99 -15.47
CA PRO A 291 -8.60 -16.26 -15.97
C PRO A 291 -9.38 -15.54 -14.88
N GLU A 292 -9.35 -16.03 -13.63
CA GLU A 292 -9.93 -15.39 -12.47
C GLU A 292 -9.31 -14.01 -12.19
N VAL A 293 -8.00 -13.84 -12.47
CA VAL A 293 -7.31 -12.54 -12.28
C VAL A 293 -7.80 -11.52 -13.32
N ARG A 294 -7.97 -11.93 -14.59
CA ARG A 294 -8.57 -11.06 -15.61
C ARG A 294 -9.97 -10.62 -15.19
N ASP A 295 -10.80 -11.56 -14.77
CA ASP A 295 -12.17 -11.26 -14.32
C ASP A 295 -12.18 -10.35 -13.09
N MET A 296 -11.32 -10.61 -12.10
CA MET A 296 -11.15 -9.73 -10.93
C MET A 296 -10.77 -8.30 -11.35
N CYS A 297 -9.86 -8.13 -12.32
CA CYS A 297 -9.48 -6.81 -12.82
C CYS A 297 -10.65 -6.08 -13.50
N ILE A 298 -11.49 -6.79 -14.27
CA ILE A 298 -12.69 -6.23 -14.88
C ILE A 298 -13.72 -5.82 -13.82
N GLN A 299 -13.93 -6.64 -12.79
CA GLN A 299 -14.81 -6.29 -11.68
C GLN A 299 -14.24 -5.11 -10.87
N THR A 300 -12.92 -5.05 -10.69
CA THR A 300 -12.24 -3.90 -10.05
C THR A 300 -12.44 -2.61 -10.86
N ASP A 301 -12.38 -2.66 -12.21
CA ASP A 301 -12.68 -1.51 -13.06
C ASP A 301 -14.09 -0.95 -12.79
N ARG A 302 -15.10 -1.83 -12.67
CA ARG A 302 -16.49 -1.45 -12.35
C ARG A 302 -16.62 -0.81 -10.97
N VAL A 303 -16.00 -1.44 -9.97
CA VAL A 303 -15.99 -0.97 -8.58
C VAL A 303 -15.33 0.41 -8.48
N LEU A 304 -14.19 0.60 -9.13
CA LEU A 304 -13.53 1.91 -9.19
C LEU A 304 -14.37 2.96 -9.91
N GLY A 305 -15.12 2.56 -10.95
CA GLY A 305 -16.08 3.45 -11.61
C GLY A 305 -17.19 3.92 -10.67
N GLN A 306 -17.71 3.04 -9.80
CA GLN A 306 -18.70 3.38 -8.77
C GLN A 306 -18.12 4.35 -7.75
N LEU A 307 -16.95 4.04 -7.19
CA LEU A 307 -16.25 4.91 -6.24
C LEU A 307 -15.98 6.31 -6.81
N LEU A 308 -15.49 6.40 -8.05
CA LEU A 308 -15.22 7.70 -8.68
C LEU A 308 -16.49 8.53 -8.90
N ARG A 309 -17.64 7.89 -9.18
CA ARG A 309 -18.94 8.58 -9.27
C ARG A 309 -19.39 9.09 -7.89
N ALA A 310 -19.22 8.28 -6.83
CA ALA A 310 -19.53 8.68 -5.46
C ALA A 310 -18.65 9.87 -5.01
N VAL A 311 -17.36 9.83 -5.29
CA VAL A 311 -16.42 10.95 -5.04
C VAL A 311 -16.87 12.23 -5.74
N GLU A 312 -17.25 12.15 -7.01
CA GLU A 312 -17.72 13.31 -7.77
C GLU A 312 -19.05 13.86 -7.24
N ALA A 313 -19.95 12.99 -6.79
CA ALA A 313 -21.22 13.39 -6.20
C ALA A 313 -21.06 14.10 -4.84
N GLU A 314 -20.11 13.69 -4.01
CA GLU A 314 -19.86 14.26 -2.69
C GLU A 314 -19.00 15.53 -2.73
N ALA A 315 -17.86 15.48 -3.40
CA ALA A 315 -16.92 16.62 -3.47
C ALA A 315 -17.29 17.66 -4.52
N GLY A 316 -18.11 17.29 -5.51
CA GLY A 316 -18.42 18.09 -6.69
C GLY A 316 -17.36 17.97 -7.78
N SER A 317 -17.81 18.12 -9.04
CA SER A 317 -16.93 18.01 -10.21
C SER A 317 -15.76 19.02 -10.14
N GLY A 318 -14.54 18.54 -10.38
CA GLY A 318 -13.33 19.37 -10.37
C GLY A 318 -12.87 19.83 -8.98
N ASN A 319 -13.39 19.31 -7.88
CA ASN A 319 -12.98 19.66 -6.51
C ASN A 319 -12.15 18.57 -5.83
N TYR A 320 -11.80 17.51 -6.52
CA TYR A 320 -11.05 16.39 -5.97
C TYR A 320 -9.82 16.07 -6.82
N VAL A 321 -8.87 15.39 -6.21
CA VAL A 321 -7.76 14.70 -6.86
C VAL A 321 -7.75 13.24 -6.44
N VAL A 322 -7.52 12.36 -7.40
CA VAL A 322 -7.38 10.92 -7.19
C VAL A 322 -5.95 10.53 -7.51
N VAL A 323 -5.35 9.69 -6.69
CA VAL A 323 -4.13 8.97 -7.04
C VAL A 323 -4.40 7.48 -6.97
N PHE A 324 -3.89 6.74 -7.95
CA PHE A 324 -4.05 5.30 -8.07
C PHE A 324 -2.67 4.65 -8.23
N SER A 325 -2.41 3.60 -7.46
CA SER A 325 -1.25 2.72 -7.63
C SER A 325 -1.51 1.33 -7.04
N SER A 326 -0.46 0.54 -6.94
CA SER A 326 -0.39 -0.70 -6.18
C SER A 326 0.78 -0.63 -5.21
N ASP A 327 0.75 -1.44 -4.19
CA ASP A 327 1.80 -1.60 -3.19
C ASP A 327 2.90 -2.59 -3.61
N HIS A 328 2.62 -3.46 -4.57
CA HIS A 328 3.54 -4.38 -5.23
C HIS A 328 2.84 -5.14 -6.38
N GLY A 329 3.63 -5.85 -7.16
CA GLY A 329 3.13 -6.83 -8.11
C GLY A 329 3.17 -8.27 -7.56
N VAL A 330 3.36 -9.26 -8.44
CA VAL A 330 3.40 -10.68 -8.07
C VAL A 330 4.15 -11.52 -9.09
N ALA A 331 4.88 -12.54 -8.63
CA ALA A 331 5.56 -13.48 -9.51
C ALA A 331 4.57 -14.39 -10.26
N PRO A 332 4.85 -14.75 -11.51
CA PRO A 332 4.20 -15.89 -12.15
C PRO A 332 4.43 -17.19 -11.36
N LYS A 333 3.51 -18.14 -11.46
CA LYS A 333 3.72 -19.48 -10.89
C LYS A 333 4.93 -20.16 -11.51
N PRO A 334 5.81 -20.79 -10.72
CA PRO A 334 6.99 -21.49 -11.23
C PRO A 334 6.67 -22.52 -12.30
N GLU A 335 5.55 -23.23 -12.17
CA GLU A 335 5.11 -24.26 -13.10
C GLU A 335 4.82 -23.67 -14.50
N GLU A 336 4.24 -22.45 -14.56
CA GLU A 336 3.98 -21.78 -15.83
C GLU A 336 5.26 -21.30 -16.51
N MET A 337 6.23 -20.88 -15.72
CA MET A 337 7.54 -20.46 -16.23
C MET A 337 8.33 -21.66 -16.77
N THR A 338 8.30 -22.78 -16.05
CA THR A 338 8.95 -24.03 -16.49
C THR A 338 8.34 -24.54 -17.81
N LYS A 339 7.02 -24.47 -18.00
CA LYS A 339 6.36 -24.81 -19.27
C LYS A 339 6.84 -23.94 -20.45
N ARG A 340 7.26 -22.71 -20.16
CA ARG A 340 7.82 -21.77 -21.16
C ARG A 340 9.34 -21.94 -21.35
N GLY A 341 9.97 -22.93 -20.68
CA GLY A 341 11.40 -23.19 -20.75
C GLY A 341 12.25 -22.24 -19.90
N ILE A 342 11.64 -21.48 -19.00
CA ILE A 342 12.33 -20.55 -18.10
C ILE A 342 12.64 -21.28 -16.79
N PRO A 343 13.90 -21.22 -16.29
CA PRO A 343 14.27 -21.82 -15.01
C PRO A 343 13.45 -21.25 -13.86
N ALA A 344 12.73 -22.11 -13.18
CA ALA A 344 11.84 -21.76 -12.07
C ALA A 344 11.68 -22.95 -11.12
N GLY A 345 11.24 -22.72 -9.90
CA GLY A 345 11.01 -23.81 -8.97
C GLY A 345 10.48 -23.36 -7.61
N ARG A 346 10.34 -24.32 -6.72
CA ARG A 346 9.90 -24.10 -5.35
C ARG A 346 10.94 -24.65 -4.37
N PHE A 347 10.99 -24.05 -3.21
CA PHE A 347 11.86 -24.49 -2.11
C PHE A 347 11.15 -24.32 -0.76
N ALA A 348 11.63 -25.02 0.25
CA ALA A 348 11.09 -24.89 1.60
C ALA A 348 11.83 -23.79 2.38
N ARG A 349 11.10 -22.91 3.07
CA ARG A 349 11.72 -21.91 3.97
C ARG A 349 12.59 -22.56 5.06
N ALA A 350 12.21 -23.78 5.47
CA ALA A 350 12.96 -24.54 6.46
C ALA A 350 14.40 -24.87 6.02
N ASP A 351 14.63 -25.08 4.73
CA ASP A 351 15.97 -25.41 4.21
C ASP A 351 16.96 -24.25 4.45
N ILE A 352 16.45 -23.00 4.39
CA ILE A 352 17.22 -21.79 4.63
C ILE A 352 17.71 -21.76 6.09
N SER A 353 16.78 -21.88 7.04
CA SER A 353 17.12 -21.89 8.47
C SER A 353 18.03 -23.06 8.82
N GLN A 354 17.78 -24.26 8.28
CA GLN A 354 18.62 -25.43 8.50
C GLN A 354 20.04 -25.26 8.01
N ALA A 355 20.24 -24.61 6.85
CA ALA A 355 21.60 -24.34 6.33
C ALA A 355 22.39 -23.42 7.27
N ILE A 356 21.76 -22.39 7.82
CA ILE A 356 22.37 -21.49 8.80
C ILE A 356 22.67 -22.23 10.11
N GLU A 357 21.68 -22.94 10.65
CA GLU A 357 21.81 -23.70 11.91
C GLU A 357 22.95 -24.73 11.83
N ALA A 358 23.07 -25.44 10.70
CA ALA A 358 24.14 -26.41 10.49
C ALA A 358 25.52 -25.74 10.47
N ALA A 359 25.69 -24.65 9.70
CA ALA A 359 26.96 -23.96 9.55
C ALA A 359 27.44 -23.31 10.85
N LEU A 360 26.55 -22.65 11.58
CA LEU A 360 26.90 -22.01 12.85
C LEU A 360 27.12 -23.03 13.97
N THR A 361 26.38 -24.16 13.97
CA THR A 361 26.61 -25.26 14.89
C THR A 361 27.97 -25.94 14.67
N GLU A 362 28.36 -26.15 13.41
CA GLU A 362 29.68 -26.66 13.05
C GLU A 362 30.81 -25.76 13.60
N LYS A 363 30.63 -24.44 13.48
CA LYS A 363 31.66 -23.48 13.88
C LYS A 363 31.70 -23.20 15.38
N TYR A 364 30.53 -23.01 16.00
CA TYR A 364 30.42 -22.47 17.36
C TYR A 364 29.82 -23.48 18.37
N GLY A 365 29.45 -24.67 17.90
CA GLY A 365 28.82 -25.69 18.72
C GLY A 365 27.29 -25.61 18.76
N PRO A 366 26.63 -26.49 19.49
CA PRO A 366 25.16 -26.57 19.49
C PRO A 366 24.51 -25.31 20.05
N GLY A 367 23.40 -24.93 19.43
CA GLY A 367 22.57 -23.79 19.79
C GLY A 367 21.38 -23.64 18.86
N LYS A 368 20.46 -22.74 19.15
CA LYS A 368 19.42 -22.28 18.25
C LYS A 368 19.83 -20.90 17.72
N TRP A 369 20.41 -20.87 16.53
CA TRP A 369 21.06 -19.69 15.99
C TRP A 369 20.09 -18.71 15.32
N VAL A 370 18.98 -19.21 14.76
CA VAL A 370 17.95 -18.39 14.10
C VAL A 370 16.78 -18.21 15.06
N VAL A 371 16.48 -16.96 15.43
CA VAL A 371 15.43 -16.60 16.39
C VAL A 371 14.16 -16.05 15.76
N GLY A 372 14.24 -15.60 14.51
CA GLY A 372 13.09 -15.03 13.81
C GLY A 372 13.33 -14.83 12.33
N SER A 373 12.28 -14.44 11.63
CA SER A 373 12.32 -14.07 10.21
C SER A 373 11.37 -12.91 9.92
N ALA A 374 11.69 -12.14 8.87
CA ALA A 374 10.82 -11.19 8.21
C ALA A 374 10.89 -11.49 6.71
N GLU A 375 9.83 -12.04 6.14
CA GLU A 375 9.84 -12.61 4.78
C GLU A 375 10.98 -13.62 4.57
N LEU A 376 11.97 -13.33 3.72
CA LEU A 376 13.20 -14.12 3.52
C LEU A 376 14.42 -13.48 4.21
N ALA A 377 14.23 -12.57 5.14
CA ALA A 377 15.29 -12.06 5.99
C ALA A 377 15.28 -12.79 7.34
N LEU A 378 16.46 -13.08 7.91
CA LEU A 378 16.61 -13.92 9.10
C LEU A 378 17.38 -13.21 10.21
N TYR A 379 16.90 -13.40 11.44
CA TYR A 379 17.47 -12.84 12.65
C TYR A 379 18.29 -13.90 13.37
N LEU A 380 19.56 -13.60 13.63
CA LEU A 380 20.43 -14.43 14.46
C LEU A 380 20.25 -14.11 15.95
N ASP A 381 20.52 -15.09 16.78
CA ASP A 381 20.54 -14.93 18.25
C ASP A 381 21.82 -14.22 18.70
N HIS A 382 21.74 -12.91 18.89
CA HIS A 382 22.86 -12.09 19.34
C HIS A 382 23.32 -12.41 20.77
N GLU A 383 22.42 -12.93 21.64
CA GLU A 383 22.78 -13.33 23.01
C GLU A 383 23.58 -14.62 23.00
N LEU A 384 23.14 -15.59 22.20
CA LEU A 384 23.88 -16.83 22.00
C LEU A 384 25.25 -16.58 21.37
N LEU A 385 25.34 -15.70 20.36
CA LEU A 385 26.62 -15.32 19.75
C LEU A 385 27.58 -14.73 20.80
N ARG A 386 27.12 -13.82 21.63
CA ARG A 386 27.90 -13.24 22.73
C ARG A 386 28.33 -14.32 23.75
N ALA A 387 27.44 -15.22 24.14
CA ALA A 387 27.73 -16.29 25.06
C ALA A 387 28.79 -17.28 24.52
N LYS A 388 28.84 -17.44 23.23
CA LYS A 388 29.85 -18.25 22.51
C LYS A 388 31.11 -17.49 22.12
N HIS A 389 31.24 -16.21 22.51
CA HIS A 389 32.34 -15.32 22.12
C HIS A 389 32.52 -15.23 20.60
N ALA A 390 31.42 -15.36 19.84
CA ALA A 390 31.38 -15.25 18.39
C ALA A 390 31.11 -13.80 17.97
N SER A 391 31.82 -13.33 16.94
CA SER A 391 31.53 -12.06 16.29
C SER A 391 30.24 -12.18 15.47
N LEU A 392 29.37 -11.17 15.51
CA LEU A 392 28.18 -11.11 14.65
C LEU A 392 28.59 -11.10 13.17
N SER A 393 29.57 -10.29 12.82
CA SER A 393 30.07 -10.19 11.43
C SER A 393 30.59 -11.53 10.89
N ASP A 394 31.33 -12.30 11.72
CA ASP A 394 31.81 -13.62 11.29
C ASP A 394 30.67 -14.63 11.17
N ALA A 395 29.68 -14.56 12.09
CA ALA A 395 28.50 -15.43 12.03
C ALA A 395 27.63 -15.13 10.80
N ASP A 396 27.43 -13.86 10.49
CA ASP A 396 26.72 -13.40 9.30
C ASP A 396 27.39 -13.92 8.01
N GLU A 397 28.71 -13.83 7.91
CA GLU A 397 29.43 -14.29 6.71
C GLU A 397 29.40 -15.82 6.59
N ILE A 398 29.57 -16.56 7.69
CA ILE A 398 29.45 -18.03 7.69
C ILE A 398 28.04 -18.47 7.26
N ALA A 399 27.03 -17.81 7.78
CA ALA A 399 25.64 -18.06 7.40
C ALA A 399 25.37 -17.71 5.94
N ALA A 400 25.87 -16.55 5.48
CA ALA A 400 25.74 -16.11 4.08
C ALA A 400 26.44 -17.09 3.12
N GLU A 401 27.63 -17.58 3.45
CA GLU A 401 28.32 -18.61 2.66
C GLU A 401 27.54 -19.92 2.57
N ALA A 402 26.91 -20.35 3.66
CA ALA A 402 26.06 -21.54 3.67
C ALA A 402 24.85 -21.36 2.74
N LEU A 403 24.20 -20.19 2.79
CA LEU A 403 23.06 -19.86 1.98
C LEU A 403 23.40 -19.76 0.48
N ARG A 404 24.56 -19.19 0.11
CA ARG A 404 25.02 -19.07 -1.28
C ARG A 404 25.20 -20.44 -1.97
N LYS A 405 25.33 -21.52 -1.21
CA LYS A 405 25.42 -22.89 -1.75
C LYS A 405 24.06 -23.47 -2.17
N LEU A 406 22.96 -22.89 -1.72
CA LEU A 406 21.61 -23.37 -2.06
C LEU A 406 21.28 -23.00 -3.52
N PRO A 407 20.77 -23.95 -4.32
CA PRO A 407 20.68 -23.79 -5.79
C PRO A 407 19.66 -22.72 -6.24
N TYR A 408 18.73 -22.34 -5.38
CA TYR A 408 17.68 -21.38 -5.63
C TYR A 408 18.00 -19.97 -5.12
N ILE A 409 19.11 -19.78 -4.41
CA ILE A 409 19.54 -18.46 -3.94
C ILE A 409 20.28 -17.73 -5.07
N PHE A 410 19.94 -16.46 -5.27
CA PHE A 410 20.60 -15.56 -6.21
C PHE A 410 21.67 -14.73 -5.52
N ARG A 411 21.31 -14.06 -4.41
CA ARG A 411 22.20 -13.24 -3.59
C ARG A 411 21.85 -13.31 -2.11
N VAL A 412 22.84 -13.05 -1.28
CA VAL A 412 22.69 -12.87 0.17
C VAL A 412 23.45 -11.61 0.55
N TYR A 413 22.81 -10.75 1.31
CA TYR A 413 23.40 -9.55 1.90
C TYR A 413 23.32 -9.65 3.42
N THR A 414 24.38 -9.19 4.10
CA THR A 414 24.35 -9.05 5.56
C THR A 414 23.83 -7.68 5.96
N GLY A 415 23.29 -7.55 7.16
CA GLY A 415 22.90 -6.24 7.70
C GLY A 415 24.09 -5.27 7.74
N ALA A 416 25.29 -5.74 8.04
CA ALA A 416 26.51 -4.93 8.04
C ALA A 416 26.84 -4.37 6.64
N GLN A 417 26.65 -5.16 5.58
CA GLN A 417 26.83 -4.68 4.20
C GLN A 417 25.82 -3.58 3.87
N LEU A 418 24.54 -3.78 4.19
CA LEU A 418 23.49 -2.80 3.93
C LEU A 418 23.66 -1.50 4.72
N GLU A 419 24.31 -1.56 5.88
CA GLU A 419 24.56 -0.38 6.73
C GLU A 419 25.84 0.39 6.35
N HIS A 420 26.86 -0.28 5.86
CA HIS A 420 28.21 0.30 5.78
C HIS A 420 28.85 0.31 4.39
N GLU A 421 28.36 -0.50 3.46
CA GLU A 421 28.90 -0.58 2.11
C GLU A 421 28.20 0.39 1.14
N ASN A 422 28.90 0.85 0.12
CA ASN A 422 28.29 1.63 -0.96
C ASN A 422 27.78 0.68 -2.05
N LEU A 423 26.48 0.47 -2.08
CA LEU A 423 25.81 -0.42 -3.02
C LEU A 423 25.26 0.30 -4.27
N ALA A 424 25.66 1.56 -4.54
CA ALA A 424 25.14 2.36 -5.66
C ALA A 424 25.34 1.71 -7.04
N ASN A 425 26.33 0.83 -7.20
CA ASN A 425 26.59 0.09 -8.43
C ASN A 425 25.92 -1.31 -8.46
N ASP A 426 25.21 -1.68 -7.42
CA ASP A 426 24.40 -2.89 -7.32
C ASP A 426 22.91 -2.53 -7.27
N PRO A 427 22.16 -2.63 -8.38
CA PRO A 427 20.75 -2.24 -8.41
C PRO A 427 19.87 -2.99 -7.38
N ILE A 428 20.20 -4.27 -7.11
CA ILE A 428 19.47 -5.05 -6.10
C ILE A 428 19.91 -4.61 -4.70
N GLY A 429 21.20 -4.48 -4.46
CA GLY A 429 21.73 -4.00 -3.18
C GLY A 429 21.16 -2.64 -2.80
N THR A 430 21.03 -1.71 -3.75
CA THR A 430 20.40 -0.39 -3.52
C THR A 430 18.95 -0.51 -3.05
N LEU A 431 18.15 -1.46 -3.58
CA LEU A 431 16.78 -1.66 -3.12
C LEU A 431 16.74 -2.23 -1.69
N LEU A 432 17.66 -3.15 -1.36
CA LEU A 432 17.78 -3.69 -0.01
C LEU A 432 18.26 -2.64 0.99
N GLU A 433 19.25 -1.81 0.62
CA GLU A 433 19.72 -0.68 1.45
C GLU A 433 18.55 0.26 1.82
N ARG A 434 17.68 0.57 0.86
CA ARG A 434 16.47 1.37 1.10
C ARG A 434 15.43 0.66 1.97
N GLY A 435 15.47 -0.67 2.01
CA GLY A 435 14.63 -1.51 2.87
C GLY A 435 15.19 -1.71 4.28
N TYR A 436 16.45 -1.33 4.53
CA TYR A 436 17.14 -1.62 5.78
C TYR A 436 16.96 -0.50 6.81
N TYR A 437 16.30 -0.81 7.93
CA TYR A 437 16.17 0.09 9.08
C TYR A 437 16.92 -0.50 10.27
N ARG A 438 17.96 0.19 10.73
CA ARG A 438 18.76 -0.23 11.90
C ARG A 438 17.86 -0.45 13.13
N GLY A 439 18.04 -1.58 13.80
CA GLY A 439 17.29 -1.93 15.01
C GLY A 439 15.98 -2.70 14.78
N ARG A 440 15.43 -2.69 13.54
CA ARG A 440 14.26 -3.52 13.18
C ARG A 440 14.59 -4.60 12.16
N SER A 441 15.50 -4.30 11.27
CA SER A 441 15.87 -5.20 10.19
C SER A 441 16.65 -6.42 10.68
N ALA A 442 16.59 -7.49 9.89
CA ALA A 442 17.27 -8.75 10.13
C ALA A 442 18.79 -8.66 9.92
N ASP A 443 19.52 -9.72 10.26
CA ASP A 443 20.96 -9.81 10.04
C ASP A 443 21.31 -10.28 8.63
N LEU A 444 20.46 -11.15 8.04
CA LEU A 444 20.67 -11.75 6.72
C LEU A 444 19.48 -11.50 5.81
N PHE A 445 19.72 -11.03 4.61
CA PHE A 445 18.73 -10.76 3.58
C PHE A 445 18.97 -11.66 2.38
N ILE A 446 17.96 -12.40 1.98
CA ILE A 446 18.04 -13.42 0.94
C ILE A 446 17.24 -12.97 -0.27
N VAL A 447 17.88 -12.96 -1.42
CA VAL A 447 17.25 -12.78 -2.72
C VAL A 447 17.28 -14.13 -3.43
N GLN A 448 16.11 -14.72 -3.64
CA GLN A 448 15.97 -15.93 -4.44
C GLN A 448 16.17 -15.64 -5.93
N LYS A 449 16.47 -16.67 -6.72
CA LYS A 449 16.49 -16.55 -8.18
C LYS A 449 15.12 -16.15 -8.71
N PRO A 450 15.02 -15.42 -9.84
CA PRO A 450 13.75 -15.09 -10.45
C PRO A 450 12.89 -16.35 -10.63
N TYR A 451 11.58 -16.23 -10.32
CA TYR A 451 10.59 -17.31 -10.45
C TYR A 451 10.81 -18.52 -9.53
N TRP A 452 11.69 -18.42 -8.53
CA TRP A 452 11.79 -19.39 -7.43
C TRP A 452 10.98 -18.88 -6.25
N LEU A 453 10.11 -19.73 -5.68
CA LEU A 453 9.20 -19.33 -4.61
C LEU A 453 9.35 -20.20 -3.37
N ALA A 454 9.39 -19.54 -2.21
CA ALA A 454 9.40 -20.19 -0.89
C ALA A 454 7.97 -20.61 -0.46
N SER A 455 7.23 -21.26 -1.35
CA SER A 455 5.84 -21.69 -1.12
C SER A 455 5.59 -23.06 -1.74
N LYS A 456 4.62 -23.77 -1.20
CA LYS A 456 4.25 -25.12 -1.65
C LYS A 456 3.41 -25.08 -2.93
N ASP A 457 2.53 -24.09 -3.04
CA ASP A 457 1.58 -23.87 -4.13
C ASP A 457 1.31 -22.38 -4.29
N GLY A 458 0.43 -22.01 -5.22
CA GLY A 458 0.09 -20.63 -5.51
C GLY A 458 1.30 -19.81 -5.98
N THR A 459 1.30 -18.52 -5.65
CA THR A 459 2.40 -17.60 -5.92
C THR A 459 2.61 -16.63 -4.77
N SER A 460 3.65 -15.81 -4.86
CA SER A 460 4.00 -14.79 -3.87
C SER A 460 4.77 -13.66 -4.54
N HIS A 461 5.06 -12.65 -3.76
CA HIS A 461 5.80 -11.44 -4.07
C HIS A 461 6.88 -11.19 -3.01
N GLY A 462 7.45 -9.99 -2.94
CA GLY A 462 8.47 -9.63 -1.95
C GLY A 462 9.88 -9.63 -2.52
N THR A 463 10.03 -9.65 -3.86
CA THR A 463 11.34 -9.70 -4.54
C THR A 463 11.72 -8.34 -5.14
N PRO A 464 13.02 -8.11 -5.46
CA PRO A 464 13.45 -6.90 -6.14
C PRO A 464 13.21 -6.94 -7.67
N PHE A 465 12.54 -7.97 -8.19
CA PHE A 465 12.36 -8.14 -9.64
C PHE A 465 11.15 -7.36 -10.15
N SER A 466 11.18 -7.04 -11.46
CA SER A 466 10.18 -6.18 -12.09
C SER A 466 8.75 -6.71 -12.02
N TYR A 467 8.54 -8.00 -11.91
CA TYR A 467 7.20 -8.55 -11.74
C TYR A 467 6.56 -8.21 -10.37
N ASP A 468 7.38 -7.84 -9.38
CA ASP A 468 6.94 -7.36 -8.06
C ASP A 468 7.06 -5.83 -7.92
N THR A 469 8.05 -5.20 -8.60
CA THR A 469 8.29 -3.76 -8.42
C THR A 469 7.53 -2.88 -9.40
N HIS A 470 7.18 -3.36 -10.62
CA HIS A 470 6.56 -2.54 -11.67
C HIS A 470 5.05 -2.45 -11.45
N VAL A 471 4.59 -1.27 -11.02
CA VAL A 471 3.22 -0.94 -10.66
C VAL A 471 2.74 0.30 -11.43
N PRO A 472 1.42 0.46 -11.67
CA PRO A 472 0.89 1.68 -12.28
C PRO A 472 1.00 2.87 -11.30
N VAL A 473 1.24 4.07 -11.82
CA VAL A 473 1.12 5.32 -11.07
C VAL A 473 0.27 6.28 -11.91
N ILE A 474 -0.89 6.70 -11.37
CA ILE A 474 -1.85 7.54 -12.10
C ILE A 474 -2.38 8.62 -11.18
N PHE A 475 -2.40 9.87 -11.67
CA PHE A 475 -3.06 10.99 -11.00
C PHE A 475 -4.24 11.46 -11.85
N LEU A 476 -5.35 11.83 -11.24
CA LEU A 476 -6.55 12.31 -11.92
C LEU A 476 -7.21 13.44 -11.14
N GLY A 477 -7.68 14.45 -11.80
CA GLY A 477 -8.53 15.49 -11.21
C GLY A 477 -7.90 16.87 -11.18
N ARG A 478 -8.25 17.66 -10.16
CA ARG A 478 -7.91 19.08 -10.09
C ARG A 478 -6.41 19.34 -10.15
N GLY A 479 -5.99 20.22 -11.03
CA GLY A 479 -4.61 20.67 -11.17
C GLY A 479 -3.65 19.61 -11.72
N ILE A 480 -4.20 18.51 -12.27
CA ILE A 480 -3.43 17.44 -12.89
C ILE A 480 -3.50 17.54 -14.40
N ARG A 481 -2.34 17.66 -15.04
CA ARG A 481 -2.21 17.63 -16.49
C ARG A 481 -2.27 16.19 -16.98
N ALA A 482 -3.41 15.83 -17.56
CA ALA A 482 -3.64 14.51 -18.15
C ALA A 482 -2.62 14.21 -19.26
N GLY A 483 -2.30 12.95 -19.44
CA GLY A 483 -1.40 12.47 -20.47
C GLY A 483 -0.72 11.16 -20.11
N ARG A 484 0.00 10.59 -21.07
CA ARG A 484 0.86 9.44 -20.87
C ARG A 484 2.30 9.91 -20.69
N TYR A 485 2.95 9.43 -19.65
CA TYR A 485 4.31 9.78 -19.24
C TYR A 485 5.17 8.53 -19.20
N ASP A 486 6.30 8.54 -19.91
CA ASP A 486 7.23 7.41 -20.00
C ASP A 486 8.45 7.59 -19.07
N GLU A 487 8.40 8.56 -18.16
CA GLU A 487 9.44 8.77 -17.17
C GLU A 487 9.43 7.66 -16.12
N ASN A 488 10.63 7.22 -15.70
CA ASN A 488 10.77 6.35 -14.54
C ASN A 488 10.38 7.12 -13.27
N VAL A 489 9.38 6.62 -12.56
CA VAL A 489 8.85 7.20 -11.32
C VAL A 489 8.75 6.13 -10.24
N ARG A 490 8.64 6.57 -9.00
CA ARG A 490 8.51 5.70 -7.84
C ARG A 490 7.18 5.96 -7.15
N THR A 491 6.64 4.96 -6.49
CA THR A 491 5.47 5.15 -5.61
C THR A 491 5.74 6.20 -4.52
N ALA A 492 6.98 6.29 -4.04
CA ALA A 492 7.43 7.34 -3.12
C ALA A 492 7.33 8.78 -3.68
N ASP A 493 7.21 8.96 -5.00
CA ASP A 493 7.03 10.29 -5.63
C ASP A 493 5.58 10.81 -5.50
N ILE A 494 4.64 9.96 -5.08
CA ILE A 494 3.20 10.28 -5.00
C ILE A 494 2.94 11.35 -3.93
N ALA A 495 3.32 11.09 -2.68
CA ALA A 495 3.02 12.00 -1.57
C ALA A 495 3.63 13.40 -1.75
N PRO A 496 4.92 13.57 -2.12
CA PRO A 496 5.48 14.90 -2.35
C PRO A 496 4.84 15.62 -3.56
N THR A 497 4.37 14.89 -4.58
CA THR A 497 3.62 15.48 -5.70
C THR A 497 2.27 16.03 -5.24
N LEU A 498 1.52 15.26 -4.45
CA LEU A 498 0.27 15.72 -3.87
C LEU A 498 0.48 16.88 -2.90
N ALA A 499 1.52 16.84 -2.05
CA ALA A 499 1.86 17.93 -1.14
C ALA A 499 2.12 19.24 -1.90
N ALA A 500 2.90 19.19 -2.99
CA ALA A 500 3.17 20.33 -3.85
C ALA A 500 1.89 20.85 -4.54
N LEU A 501 1.03 19.95 -5.02
CA LEU A 501 -0.27 20.31 -5.63
C LEU A 501 -1.19 21.03 -4.64
N LEU A 502 -1.20 20.60 -3.39
CA LEU A 502 -2.07 21.13 -2.35
C LEU A 502 -1.47 22.36 -1.65
N GLY A 503 -0.17 22.62 -1.81
CA GLY A 503 0.54 23.70 -1.12
C GLY A 503 0.70 23.42 0.38
N VAL A 504 0.84 22.15 0.78
CA VAL A 504 1.11 21.71 2.14
C VAL A 504 2.55 21.23 2.28
N ASN A 505 3.02 21.01 3.52
CA ASN A 505 4.34 20.45 3.74
C ASN A 505 4.46 19.06 3.12
N THR A 506 5.63 18.75 2.61
CA THR A 506 6.00 17.38 2.23
C THR A 506 6.11 16.52 3.50
N PRO A 507 5.60 15.28 3.51
CA PRO A 507 5.73 14.41 4.67
C PRO A 507 7.18 14.27 5.16
N SER A 508 7.36 14.18 6.48
CA SER A 508 8.66 14.34 7.16
C SER A 508 9.75 13.35 6.70
N GLY A 509 9.37 12.16 6.31
CA GLY A 509 10.29 11.11 5.84
C GLY A 509 10.38 10.97 4.32
N SER A 510 9.77 11.87 3.55
CA SER A 510 9.69 11.75 2.10
C SER A 510 11.07 11.86 1.42
N VAL A 511 11.33 10.92 0.53
CA VAL A 511 12.53 10.87 -0.34
C VAL A 511 12.16 10.97 -1.82
N GLY A 512 10.87 11.04 -2.13
CA GLY A 512 10.36 11.19 -3.48
C GLY A 512 10.54 12.59 -4.05
N ARG A 513 10.41 12.71 -5.36
CA ARG A 513 10.42 13.99 -6.08
C ARG A 513 9.02 14.42 -6.47
N VAL A 514 8.84 15.71 -6.71
CA VAL A 514 7.59 16.23 -7.31
C VAL A 514 7.58 15.91 -8.80
N LEU A 515 6.53 15.24 -9.25
CA LEU A 515 6.35 14.85 -10.65
C LEU A 515 5.82 16.00 -11.51
N PRO A 516 6.17 16.07 -12.81
CA PRO A 516 5.85 17.20 -13.69
C PRO A 516 4.41 17.15 -14.22
N VAL A 517 3.46 16.73 -13.40
CA VAL A 517 2.04 16.58 -13.76
C VAL A 517 1.14 17.70 -13.22
N ILE A 518 1.69 18.61 -12.42
CA ILE A 518 0.94 19.73 -11.85
C ILE A 518 0.76 20.80 -12.91
N GLU A 519 -0.48 21.23 -13.14
CA GLU A 519 -0.79 22.38 -14.00
C GLU A 519 -0.22 23.66 -13.40
N LYS A 520 0.36 24.53 -14.26
CA LYS A 520 1.00 25.78 -13.83
C LYS A 520 -0.05 26.90 -13.69
#